data_c15c493f167126fab621b4a763cd41d0
#
_entry.id   c15c493f167126fab621b4a763cd41d0
#
_cell.length_a   1.000
_cell.length_b   1.000
_cell.length_c   1.000
_cell.angle_alpha   90.00
_cell.angle_beta   90.00
_cell.angle_gamma   90.00
#
_symmetry.space_group_name_H-M   'P 1'
#
loop_
_entity.id
_entity.type
_entity.pdbx_description
1 polymer ?
#
loop_
_entity_poly.entity_id
_entity_poly.type
_entity_poly.pdbx_seq_one_letter_code
_entity_poly.pdbx_strand_id
1 'polypeptide(L)'
;EGSDVRTTTPLFINEALPPAQYFKDLVPMNNYIVNQLKLQQVVADNQLKIGRSAYVPNIALFGKQTLYADGLDKYLLPRTMVGVGFTWNIFDGLNREKTIRQAKIASQSLHLGKEKAITDLEVGIDKFYSQLQNALDNVKALDTTIEMSRELVRVRKKSFQEGMATSTEVVDAEVMLAKVKTAFLLAYYQSDVALIN
;
A
#
# COMPACT_ATOMS: atom_id res chain seq x y z
N GLU A 1 5.85 -8.48 42.45
CA GLU A 1 6.83 -9.35 41.75
C GLU A 1 6.82 -9.01 40.28
N GLY A 2 7.74 -8.10 39.87
CA GLY A 2 7.93 -7.74 38.47
C GLY A 2 8.71 -8.84 37.79
N SER A 3 8.08 -9.57 36.86
CA SER A 3 8.79 -10.47 35.96
C SER A 3 9.77 -9.66 35.11
N ASP A 4 11.07 -9.91 35.28
CA ASP A 4 12.13 -9.32 34.46
C ASP A 4 11.98 -9.86 33.02
N VAL A 5 11.27 -9.11 32.16
CA VAL A 5 11.07 -9.47 30.78
C VAL A 5 12.32 -9.09 30.00
N ARG A 6 13.12 -10.09 29.61
CA ARG A 6 14.31 -9.91 28.77
C ARG A 6 13.96 -10.25 27.33
N THR A 7 14.23 -9.34 26.43
CA THR A 7 14.17 -9.62 25.00
C THR A 7 15.37 -10.48 24.61
N THR A 8 15.11 -11.63 24.00
CA THR A 8 16.14 -12.60 23.58
C THR A 8 16.43 -12.54 22.08
N THR A 9 15.66 -11.78 21.32
CA THR A 9 15.85 -11.66 19.87
C THR A 9 17.08 -10.79 19.58
N PRO A 10 18.13 -11.34 18.92
CA PRO A 10 19.27 -10.54 18.52
C PRO A 10 18.83 -9.51 17.46
N LEU A 11 19.35 -8.30 17.58
CA LEU A 11 19.23 -7.31 16.49
C LEU A 11 20.12 -7.78 15.34
N PHE A 12 19.57 -7.83 14.13
CA PHE A 12 20.33 -8.19 12.92
C PHE A 12 20.15 -7.13 11.85
N ILE A 13 21.19 -6.90 11.07
CA ILE A 13 21.13 -6.02 9.90
C ILE A 13 21.12 -6.91 8.65
N ASN A 14 20.16 -6.68 7.77
CA ASN A 14 20.19 -7.25 6.45
C ASN A 14 20.95 -6.29 5.52
N GLU A 15 22.25 -6.57 5.31
CA GLU A 15 23.11 -5.74 4.44
C GLU A 15 22.93 -6.06 2.94
N ALA A 16 22.35 -7.21 2.61
CA ALA A 16 22.20 -7.69 1.24
C ALA A 16 20.79 -7.37 0.69
N LEU A 17 20.46 -6.10 0.58
CA LEU A 17 19.20 -5.67 -0.02
C LEU A 17 19.32 -5.48 -1.52
N PRO A 18 18.32 -5.94 -2.30
CA PRO A 18 18.23 -5.61 -3.72
C PRO A 18 18.17 -4.09 -3.92
N PRO A 19 18.59 -3.59 -5.09
CA PRO A 19 18.50 -2.16 -5.40
C PRO A 19 17.04 -1.69 -5.42
N ALA A 20 16.78 -0.41 -5.15
CA ALA A 20 15.43 0.18 -5.13
C ALA A 20 14.63 -0.11 -6.42
N GLN A 21 15.33 -0.21 -7.56
CA GLN A 21 14.71 -0.50 -8.85
C GLN A 21 14.00 -1.86 -8.87
N TYR A 22 14.55 -2.87 -8.20
CA TYR A 22 13.91 -4.19 -8.09
C TYR A 22 12.50 -4.11 -7.46
N PHE A 23 12.35 -3.31 -6.40
CA PHE A 23 11.05 -3.12 -5.73
C PHE A 23 10.09 -2.32 -6.60
N LYS A 24 10.58 -1.32 -7.34
CA LYS A 24 9.76 -0.52 -8.27
C LYS A 24 9.18 -1.38 -9.39
N ASP A 25 9.98 -2.27 -9.96
CA ASP A 25 9.55 -3.16 -11.04
C ASP A 25 8.44 -4.13 -10.60
N LEU A 26 8.34 -4.43 -9.29
CA LEU A 26 7.29 -5.28 -8.73
C LEU A 26 5.97 -4.54 -8.48
N VAL A 27 5.97 -3.20 -8.37
CA VAL A 27 4.77 -2.39 -8.07
C VAL A 27 3.62 -2.67 -9.02
N PRO A 28 3.80 -2.66 -10.36
CA PRO A 28 2.71 -2.86 -11.29
C PRO A 28 2.09 -4.26 -11.23
N MET A 29 2.84 -5.25 -10.75
CA MET A 29 2.43 -6.67 -10.75
C MET A 29 1.81 -7.09 -9.42
N ASN A 30 2.46 -6.75 -8.32
CA ASN A 30 2.17 -7.34 -7.01
C ASN A 30 1.47 -6.40 -6.03
N ASN A 31 1.38 -5.09 -6.35
CA ASN A 31 0.76 -4.16 -5.42
C ASN A 31 -0.76 -4.27 -5.42
N TYR A 32 -1.34 -4.41 -4.21
CA TYR A 32 -2.78 -4.54 -4.00
C TYR A 32 -3.56 -3.33 -4.56
N ILE A 33 -3.08 -2.11 -4.31
CA ILE A 33 -3.75 -0.87 -4.75
C ILE A 33 -3.80 -0.79 -6.28
N VAL A 34 -2.68 -1.13 -6.94
CA VAL A 34 -2.61 -1.15 -8.40
C VAL A 34 -3.54 -2.20 -8.99
N ASN A 35 -3.61 -3.39 -8.39
CA ASN A 35 -4.52 -4.45 -8.84
C ASN A 35 -5.99 -4.07 -8.63
N GLN A 36 -6.32 -3.41 -7.52
CA GLN A 36 -7.66 -2.87 -7.30
C GLN A 36 -8.04 -1.84 -8.36
N LEU A 37 -7.15 -0.91 -8.70
CA LEU A 37 -7.38 0.09 -9.74
C LEU A 37 -7.52 -0.53 -11.14
N LYS A 38 -6.77 -1.59 -11.45
CA LYS A 38 -6.96 -2.36 -12.70
C LYS A 38 -8.37 -2.95 -12.78
N LEU A 39 -8.87 -3.56 -11.71
CA LEU A 39 -10.23 -4.10 -11.67
C LEU A 39 -11.29 -3.01 -11.82
N GLN A 40 -11.12 -1.87 -11.16
CA GLN A 40 -12.02 -0.72 -11.32
C GLN A 40 -12.01 -0.18 -12.76
N GLN A 41 -10.86 -0.17 -13.42
CA GLN A 41 -10.76 0.20 -14.84
C GLN A 41 -11.56 -0.75 -15.73
N VAL A 42 -11.47 -2.07 -15.50
CA VAL A 42 -12.27 -3.06 -16.22
C VAL A 42 -13.78 -2.81 -16.03
N VAL A 43 -14.20 -2.47 -14.82
CA VAL A 43 -15.59 -2.11 -14.53
C VAL A 43 -16.02 -0.87 -15.31
N ALA A 44 -15.20 0.19 -15.32
CA ALA A 44 -15.50 1.43 -16.07
C ALA A 44 -15.56 1.20 -17.58
N ASP A 45 -14.67 0.39 -18.13
CA ASP A 45 -14.67 0.01 -19.54
C ASP A 45 -15.91 -0.82 -19.91
N ASN A 46 -16.37 -1.69 -19.02
CA ASN A 46 -17.63 -2.42 -19.21
C ASN A 46 -18.84 -1.49 -19.13
N GLN A 47 -18.84 -0.47 -18.24
CA GLN A 47 -19.88 0.55 -18.22
C GLN A 47 -19.95 1.32 -19.54
N LEU A 48 -18.81 1.63 -20.14
CA LEU A 48 -18.74 2.27 -21.46
C LEU A 48 -19.34 1.35 -22.55
N LYS A 49 -19.06 0.03 -22.51
CA LYS A 49 -19.67 -0.96 -23.43
C LYS A 49 -21.18 -1.03 -23.25
N ILE A 50 -21.66 -1.07 -21.99
CA ILE A 50 -23.09 -1.06 -21.64
C ILE A 50 -23.74 0.22 -22.17
N GLY A 51 -23.13 1.38 -21.98
CA GLY A 51 -23.65 2.63 -22.54
C GLY A 51 -23.79 2.59 -24.07
N ARG A 52 -22.83 1.99 -24.77
CA ARG A 52 -22.88 1.80 -26.22
C ARG A 52 -23.92 0.77 -26.66
N SER A 53 -24.17 -0.30 -25.86
CA SER A 53 -25.18 -1.30 -26.19
C SER A 53 -26.61 -0.75 -26.18
N ALA A 54 -26.85 0.41 -25.54
CA ALA A 54 -28.13 1.09 -25.56
C ALA A 54 -28.57 1.62 -26.94
N TYR A 55 -27.68 1.61 -27.95
CA TYR A 55 -28.03 1.88 -29.35
C TYR A 55 -28.61 0.66 -30.06
N VAL A 56 -28.43 -0.52 -29.53
CA VAL A 56 -28.88 -1.77 -30.12
C VAL A 56 -30.27 -2.12 -29.53
N PRO A 57 -31.21 -2.63 -30.34
CA PRO A 57 -32.47 -3.09 -29.83
C PRO A 57 -32.31 -4.24 -28.84
N ASN A 58 -33.15 -4.25 -27.83
CA ASN A 58 -33.23 -5.34 -26.86
C ASN A 58 -34.24 -6.38 -27.34
N ILE A 59 -33.79 -7.63 -27.44
CA ILE A 59 -34.62 -8.77 -27.79
C ILE A 59 -34.72 -9.66 -26.56
N ALA A 60 -35.92 -9.89 -26.06
CA ALA A 60 -36.17 -10.73 -24.91
C ALA A 60 -37.11 -11.87 -25.29
N LEU A 61 -36.75 -13.10 -24.89
CA LEU A 61 -37.66 -14.26 -24.94
C LEU A 61 -38.34 -14.34 -23.59
N PHE A 62 -39.65 -14.45 -23.57
CA PHE A 62 -40.42 -14.60 -22.34
C PHE A 62 -41.40 -15.75 -22.41
N GLY A 63 -41.59 -16.42 -21.28
CA GLY A 63 -42.63 -17.43 -21.07
C GLY A 63 -43.40 -17.10 -19.81
N LYS A 64 -44.73 -17.16 -19.89
CA LYS A 64 -45.63 -16.98 -18.76
C LYS A 64 -46.52 -18.20 -18.63
N GLN A 65 -46.59 -18.78 -17.44
CA GLN A 65 -47.57 -19.81 -17.10
C GLN A 65 -48.42 -19.33 -15.95
N THR A 66 -49.73 -19.28 -16.18
CA THR A 66 -50.69 -18.91 -15.15
C THR A 66 -51.15 -20.19 -14.43
N LEU A 67 -50.77 -20.33 -13.16
CA LEU A 67 -51.11 -21.51 -12.35
C LEU A 67 -52.54 -21.44 -11.84
N TYR A 68 -53.02 -20.25 -11.55
CA TYR A 68 -54.38 -19.97 -11.06
C TYR A 68 -54.93 -18.72 -11.75
N ALA A 69 -56.17 -18.80 -12.25
CA ALA A 69 -56.88 -17.65 -12.81
C ALA A 69 -58.33 -17.72 -12.35
N ASP A 70 -58.86 -16.56 -11.87
CA ASP A 70 -60.23 -16.42 -11.43
C ASP A 70 -61.00 -15.40 -12.29
N GLY A 71 -62.31 -15.51 -12.34
CA GLY A 71 -63.16 -14.61 -13.12
C GLY A 71 -62.99 -14.71 -14.65
N LEU A 72 -63.07 -13.54 -15.31
CA LEU A 72 -62.96 -13.42 -16.78
C LEU A 72 -61.63 -13.80 -17.35
N ASP A 73 -60.55 -13.64 -16.58
CA ASP A 73 -59.17 -13.96 -16.99
C ASP A 73 -59.01 -15.44 -17.35
N LYS A 74 -59.82 -16.33 -16.76
CA LYS A 74 -59.82 -17.77 -17.05
C LYS A 74 -60.21 -18.09 -18.49
N TYR A 75 -61.00 -17.25 -19.11
CA TYR A 75 -61.56 -17.45 -20.44
C TYR A 75 -60.88 -16.61 -21.52
N LEU A 76 -60.29 -15.49 -21.14
CA LEU A 76 -59.69 -14.53 -22.07
C LEU A 76 -58.20 -14.70 -22.28
N LEU A 77 -57.47 -15.28 -21.33
CA LEU A 77 -56.02 -15.37 -21.40
C LEU A 77 -55.57 -16.83 -21.48
N PRO A 78 -54.63 -17.15 -22.39
CA PRO A 78 -54.05 -18.50 -22.45
C PRO A 78 -53.28 -18.83 -21.18
N ARG A 79 -53.45 -20.05 -20.66
CA ARG A 79 -52.74 -20.52 -19.45
C ARG A 79 -51.23 -20.52 -19.62
N THR A 80 -50.73 -20.74 -20.86
CA THR A 80 -49.32 -20.74 -21.21
C THR A 80 -49.11 -19.80 -22.39
N MET A 81 -48.21 -18.90 -22.27
CA MET A 81 -47.84 -17.95 -23.32
C MET A 81 -46.35 -17.89 -23.44
N VAL A 82 -45.84 -18.06 -24.67
CA VAL A 82 -44.44 -17.86 -25.02
C VAL A 82 -44.37 -16.80 -26.10
N GLY A 83 -43.44 -15.87 -25.96
CA GLY A 83 -43.33 -14.79 -26.91
C GLY A 83 -41.93 -14.22 -26.98
N VAL A 84 -41.71 -13.39 -28.02
CA VAL A 84 -40.51 -12.63 -28.23
C VAL A 84 -40.86 -11.15 -28.09
N GLY A 85 -40.22 -10.49 -27.17
CA GLY A 85 -40.31 -9.03 -26.97
C GLY A 85 -39.19 -8.32 -27.74
N PHE A 86 -39.51 -7.28 -28.44
CA PHE A 86 -38.59 -6.39 -29.14
C PHE A 86 -38.80 -4.97 -28.59
N THR A 87 -37.73 -4.37 -28.05
CA THR A 87 -37.74 -3.01 -27.54
C THR A 87 -36.57 -2.23 -28.10
N TRP A 88 -36.83 -1.14 -28.79
CA TRP A 88 -35.82 -0.27 -29.31
C TRP A 88 -36.12 1.19 -28.96
N ASN A 89 -35.25 1.81 -28.19
CA ASN A 89 -35.36 3.21 -27.87
C ASN A 89 -34.59 4.02 -28.93
N ILE A 90 -35.26 4.54 -29.94
CA ILE A 90 -34.66 5.24 -31.05
C ILE A 90 -34.15 6.63 -30.63
N PHE A 91 -34.88 7.32 -29.76
CA PHE A 91 -34.54 8.66 -29.29
C PHE A 91 -34.87 8.80 -27.78
N ASP A 92 -33.89 9.24 -27.00
CA ASP A 92 -34.01 9.39 -25.53
C ASP A 92 -33.58 10.80 -25.04
N GLY A 93 -33.65 11.80 -25.92
CA GLY A 93 -33.31 13.18 -25.56
C GLY A 93 -31.80 13.37 -25.28
N LEU A 94 -30.91 12.65 -25.99
CA LEU A 94 -29.44 12.69 -25.83
C LEU A 94 -28.94 12.20 -24.47
N ASN A 95 -29.75 11.46 -23.73
CA ASN A 95 -29.36 10.93 -22.43
C ASN A 95 -28.28 9.85 -22.59
N ARG A 96 -28.36 9.03 -23.61
CA ARG A 96 -27.39 8.01 -23.98
C ARG A 96 -26.00 8.59 -24.23
N GLU A 97 -25.95 9.67 -25.02
CA GLU A 97 -24.70 10.35 -25.36
C GLU A 97 -24.03 10.96 -24.12
N LYS A 98 -24.83 11.54 -23.22
CA LYS A 98 -24.34 12.06 -21.95
C LYS A 98 -23.79 10.93 -21.06
N THR A 99 -24.51 9.82 -20.93
CA THR A 99 -24.08 8.64 -20.17
C THR A 99 -22.78 8.05 -20.72
N ILE A 100 -22.66 7.92 -22.03
CA ILE A 100 -21.43 7.44 -22.68
C ILE A 100 -20.27 8.41 -22.44
N ARG A 101 -20.52 9.71 -22.50
CA ARG A 101 -19.49 10.73 -22.22
C ARG A 101 -19.04 10.66 -20.76
N GLN A 102 -19.96 10.51 -19.82
CA GLN A 102 -19.65 10.33 -18.41
C GLN A 102 -18.81 9.06 -18.17
N ALA A 103 -19.23 7.93 -18.76
CA ALA A 103 -18.49 6.68 -18.66
C ALA A 103 -17.06 6.77 -19.26
N LYS A 104 -16.91 7.50 -20.37
CA LYS A 104 -15.60 7.75 -20.98
C LYS A 104 -14.69 8.58 -20.07
N ILE A 105 -15.22 9.66 -19.49
CA ILE A 105 -14.47 10.50 -18.53
C ILE A 105 -14.08 9.68 -17.29
N ALA A 106 -14.98 8.87 -16.77
CA ALA A 106 -14.71 8.00 -15.61
C ALA A 106 -13.59 6.98 -15.91
N SER A 107 -13.61 6.33 -17.09
CA SER A 107 -12.54 5.43 -17.53
C SER A 107 -11.20 6.14 -17.67
N GLN A 108 -11.16 7.34 -18.26
CA GLN A 108 -9.95 8.15 -18.38
C GLN A 108 -9.41 8.58 -17.00
N SER A 109 -10.30 9.00 -16.08
CA SER A 109 -9.92 9.40 -14.72
C SER A 109 -9.30 8.24 -13.95
N LEU A 110 -9.85 7.02 -14.09
CA LEU A 110 -9.28 5.83 -13.46
C LEU A 110 -7.92 5.43 -14.06
N HIS A 111 -7.75 5.61 -15.37
CA HIS A 111 -6.46 5.37 -16.02
C HIS A 111 -5.37 6.29 -15.45
N LEU A 112 -5.63 7.60 -15.42
CA LEU A 112 -4.71 8.58 -14.83
C LEU A 112 -4.50 8.35 -13.33
N GLY A 113 -5.55 7.97 -12.61
CA GLY A 113 -5.47 7.61 -11.20
C GLY A 113 -4.55 6.41 -10.93
N LYS A 114 -4.59 5.40 -11.82
CA LYS A 114 -3.69 4.25 -11.74
C LYS A 114 -2.23 4.65 -12.01
N GLU A 115 -1.97 5.44 -13.04
CA GLU A 115 -0.61 5.94 -13.34
C GLU A 115 -0.06 6.75 -12.17
N LYS A 116 -0.88 7.65 -11.63
CA LYS A 116 -0.52 8.42 -10.44
C LYS A 116 -0.20 7.52 -9.24
N ALA A 117 -1.02 6.51 -8.98
CA ALA A 117 -0.79 5.58 -7.87
C ALA A 117 0.53 4.80 -8.03
N ILE A 118 0.89 4.39 -9.24
CA ILE A 118 2.18 3.74 -9.53
C ILE A 118 3.32 4.71 -9.21
N THR A 119 3.26 5.93 -9.73
CA THR A 119 4.29 6.96 -9.48
C THR A 119 4.42 7.29 -7.98
N ASP A 120 3.29 7.46 -7.27
CA ASP A 120 3.31 7.73 -5.83
C ASP A 120 3.95 6.58 -5.04
N LEU A 121 3.72 5.33 -5.45
CA LEU A 121 4.34 4.15 -4.84
C LEU A 121 5.85 4.07 -5.14
N GLU A 122 6.28 4.37 -6.37
CA GLU A 122 7.70 4.42 -6.74
C GLU A 122 8.45 5.48 -5.93
N VAL A 123 7.86 6.67 -5.77
CA VAL A 123 8.42 7.74 -4.91
C VAL A 123 8.46 7.31 -3.44
N GLY A 124 7.44 6.58 -2.98
CA GLY A 124 7.41 5.97 -1.65
C GLY A 124 8.58 5.02 -1.43
N ILE A 125 8.84 4.13 -2.39
CA ILE A 125 9.98 3.19 -2.36
C ILE A 125 11.31 3.95 -2.28
N ASP A 126 11.52 4.97 -3.11
CA ASP A 126 12.74 5.78 -3.06
C ASP A 126 12.96 6.43 -1.69
N LYS A 127 11.90 6.95 -1.11
CA LYS A 127 11.93 7.56 0.22
C LYS A 127 12.33 6.53 1.29
N PHE A 128 11.66 5.39 1.35
CA PHE A 128 11.95 4.37 2.36
C PHE A 128 13.31 3.73 2.16
N TYR A 129 13.71 3.49 0.91
CA TYR A 129 15.04 2.98 0.59
C TYR A 129 16.15 3.95 1.03
N SER A 130 15.97 5.24 0.77
CA SER A 130 16.92 6.27 1.25
C SER A 130 16.96 6.36 2.79
N GLN A 131 15.82 6.24 3.44
CA GLN A 131 15.76 6.19 4.91
C GLN A 131 16.50 4.98 5.47
N LEU A 132 16.32 3.82 4.85
CA LEU A 132 17.02 2.59 5.22
C LEU A 132 18.53 2.73 5.05
N GLN A 133 19.01 3.26 3.90
CA GLN A 133 20.43 3.49 3.69
C GLN A 133 21.01 4.44 4.74
N ASN A 134 20.34 5.56 5.01
CA ASN A 134 20.77 6.51 6.04
C ASN A 134 20.81 5.85 7.44
N ALA A 135 19.85 5.01 7.76
CA ALA A 135 19.84 4.30 9.04
C ALA A 135 21.02 3.31 9.14
N LEU A 136 21.32 2.56 8.07
CA LEU A 136 22.47 1.64 8.01
C LEU A 136 23.80 2.37 8.12
N ASP A 137 23.96 3.52 7.46
CA ASP A 137 25.15 4.35 7.55
C ASP A 137 25.34 4.93 8.98
N ASN A 138 24.22 5.32 9.61
CA ASN A 138 24.24 5.78 11.01
C ASN A 138 24.65 4.65 11.97
N VAL A 139 24.19 3.42 11.74
CA VAL A 139 24.61 2.26 12.56
C VAL A 139 26.12 2.05 12.45
N LYS A 140 26.67 2.06 11.22
CA LYS A 140 28.12 1.91 11.00
C LYS A 140 28.95 3.01 11.66
N ALA A 141 28.50 4.27 11.54
CA ALA A 141 29.15 5.42 12.17
C ALA A 141 29.12 5.34 13.71
N LEU A 142 27.96 4.91 14.26
CA LEU A 142 27.80 4.79 15.71
C LEU A 142 28.59 3.60 16.29
N ASP A 143 28.78 2.52 15.54
CA ASP A 143 29.64 1.40 15.97
C ASP A 143 31.09 1.87 16.20
N THR A 144 31.65 2.61 15.24
CA THR A 144 32.98 3.25 15.42
C THR A 144 33.00 4.22 16.59
N THR A 145 31.92 4.98 16.80
CA THR A 145 31.82 5.93 17.91
C THR A 145 31.74 5.24 19.25
N ILE A 146 31.11 4.06 19.36
CA ILE A 146 31.09 3.22 20.57
C ILE A 146 32.51 2.81 20.93
N GLU A 147 33.31 2.32 19.97
CA GLU A 147 34.70 1.93 20.22
C GLU A 147 35.54 3.11 20.74
N MET A 148 35.43 4.28 20.12
CA MET A 148 36.10 5.50 20.59
C MET A 148 35.65 5.88 22.00
N SER A 149 34.35 5.80 22.30
CA SER A 149 33.80 6.13 23.62
C SER A 149 34.23 5.15 24.69
N ARG A 150 34.37 3.86 24.38
CA ARG A 150 34.91 2.84 25.29
C ARG A 150 36.39 3.15 25.65
N GLU A 151 37.17 3.50 24.63
CA GLU A 151 38.56 3.85 24.85
C GLU A 151 38.70 5.13 25.68
N LEU A 152 37.86 6.14 25.44
CA LEU A 152 37.82 7.34 26.26
C LEU A 152 37.54 7.02 27.74
N VAL A 153 36.55 6.17 28.02
CA VAL A 153 36.25 5.72 29.39
C VAL A 153 37.46 5.01 29.99
N ARG A 154 38.12 4.13 29.25
CA ARG A 154 39.31 3.41 29.70
C ARG A 154 40.45 4.37 30.08
N VAL A 155 40.73 5.35 29.22
CA VAL A 155 41.77 6.37 29.45
C VAL A 155 41.45 7.23 30.67
N ARG A 156 40.18 7.72 30.79
CA ARG A 156 39.77 8.56 31.93
C ARG A 156 39.85 7.80 33.26
N LYS A 157 39.44 6.52 33.29
CA LYS A 157 39.57 5.70 34.48
C LYS A 157 41.04 5.53 34.89
N LYS A 158 41.94 5.27 33.94
CA LYS A 158 43.36 5.16 34.21
C LYS A 158 43.95 6.48 34.72
N SER A 159 43.65 7.61 34.09
CA SER A 159 44.08 8.93 34.53
C SER A 159 43.58 9.28 35.95
N PHE A 160 42.34 8.88 36.27
CA PHE A 160 41.81 9.06 37.62
C PHE A 160 42.57 8.21 38.67
N GLN A 161 42.90 6.99 38.35
CA GLN A 161 43.71 6.13 39.22
C GLN A 161 45.11 6.70 39.49
N GLU A 162 45.66 7.40 38.50
CA GLU A 162 46.98 8.06 38.58
C GLU A 162 46.88 9.45 39.20
N GLY A 163 45.69 9.90 39.63
CA GLY A 163 45.47 11.21 40.24
C GLY A 163 45.50 12.41 39.26
N MET A 164 45.45 12.12 37.91
CA MET A 164 45.54 13.15 36.86
C MET A 164 44.18 13.53 36.29
N ALA A 165 43.09 12.91 36.73
CA ALA A 165 41.72 13.24 36.33
C ALA A 165 40.77 13.24 37.50
N THR A 166 39.64 13.95 37.36
CA THR A 166 38.60 14.02 38.38
C THR A 166 37.57 12.92 38.23
N SER A 167 36.82 12.55 39.29
CA SER A 167 35.71 11.63 39.22
C SER A 167 34.62 12.09 38.25
N THR A 168 34.39 13.38 38.15
CA THR A 168 33.42 13.97 37.20
C THR A 168 33.77 13.64 35.76
N GLU A 169 35.06 13.75 35.40
CA GLU A 169 35.50 13.42 34.03
C GLU A 169 35.30 11.94 33.67
N VAL A 170 35.40 11.03 34.64
CA VAL A 170 35.11 9.60 34.46
C VAL A 170 33.61 9.41 34.26
N VAL A 171 32.78 10.04 35.09
CA VAL A 171 31.31 9.95 34.97
C VAL A 171 30.83 10.53 33.66
N ASP A 172 31.36 11.67 33.23
CA ASP A 172 31.01 12.28 31.93
C ASP A 172 31.34 11.36 30.76
N ALA A 173 32.49 10.70 30.78
CA ALA A 173 32.87 9.73 29.74
C ALA A 173 31.94 8.49 29.75
N GLU A 174 31.52 8.00 30.92
CA GLU A 174 30.56 6.89 31.02
C GLU A 174 29.16 7.29 30.53
N VAL A 175 28.70 8.49 30.87
CA VAL A 175 27.43 9.03 30.36
C VAL A 175 27.48 9.18 28.85
N MET A 176 28.60 9.65 28.29
CA MET A 176 28.77 9.75 26.83
C MET A 176 28.69 8.38 26.18
N LEU A 177 29.37 7.37 26.71
CA LEU A 177 29.29 6.00 26.19
C LEU A 177 27.85 5.46 26.25
N ALA A 178 27.13 5.71 27.35
CA ALA A 178 25.73 5.29 27.47
C ALA A 178 24.82 5.97 26.43
N LYS A 179 25.00 7.27 26.19
CA LYS A 179 24.28 8.01 25.15
C LYS A 179 24.54 7.44 23.76
N VAL A 180 25.80 7.15 23.42
CA VAL A 180 26.16 6.59 22.10
C VAL A 180 25.55 5.20 21.92
N LYS A 181 25.58 4.34 22.95
CA LYS A 181 24.92 3.01 22.92
C LYS A 181 23.42 3.13 22.70
N THR A 182 22.76 4.10 23.35
CA THR A 182 21.32 4.33 23.16
C THR A 182 21.01 4.81 21.74
N ALA A 183 21.85 5.72 21.20
CA ALA A 183 21.72 6.19 19.83
C ALA A 183 21.91 5.04 18.80
N PHE A 184 22.84 4.13 19.07
CA PHE A 184 23.06 2.93 18.24
C PHE A 184 21.84 2.03 18.22
N LEU A 185 21.24 1.74 19.37
CA LEU A 185 20.00 0.94 19.45
C LEU A 185 18.84 1.62 18.72
N LEU A 186 18.74 2.94 18.83
CA LEU A 186 17.72 3.71 18.09
C LEU A 186 17.94 3.65 16.59
N ALA A 187 19.18 3.76 16.11
CA ALA A 187 19.50 3.64 14.68
C ALA A 187 19.16 2.22 14.15
N TYR A 188 19.42 1.18 14.91
CA TYR A 188 18.98 -0.18 14.59
C TYR A 188 17.47 -0.29 14.46
N TYR A 189 16.74 0.22 15.45
CA TYR A 189 15.29 0.23 15.41
C TYR A 189 14.75 0.98 14.18
N GLN A 190 15.37 2.10 13.83
CA GLN A 190 15.00 2.87 12.64
C GLN A 190 15.26 2.09 11.34
N SER A 191 16.34 1.30 11.28
CA SER A 191 16.61 0.44 10.11
C SER A 191 15.55 -0.65 9.95
N ASP A 192 15.14 -1.28 11.05
CA ASP A 192 14.09 -2.32 11.03
C ASP A 192 12.74 -1.74 10.61
N VAL A 193 12.37 -0.57 11.14
CA VAL A 193 11.14 0.13 10.74
C VAL A 193 11.16 0.51 9.27
N ALA A 194 12.29 0.99 8.75
CA ALA A 194 12.42 1.34 7.34
C ALA A 194 12.37 0.11 6.41
N LEU A 195 12.76 -1.06 6.89
CA LEU A 195 12.70 -2.33 6.14
C LEU A 195 11.27 -2.89 6.05
N ILE A 196 10.44 -2.64 7.06
CA ILE A 196 9.07 -3.17 7.16
C ILE A 196 8.08 -2.32 6.35
N ASN A 197 8.34 -1.03 6.17
CA ASN A 197 7.46 -0.10 5.44
C ASN A 197 7.65 -0.17 3.93
#